data_f2969e7490591da9b6c3509d15f9b1f1
#
_entry.id   f2969e7490591da9b6c3509d15f9b1f1
#
_cell.length_a   1.000
_cell.length_b   1.000
_cell.length_c   1.000
_cell.angle_alpha   90.00
_cell.angle_beta   90.00
_cell.angle_gamma   90.00
#
_symmetry.space_group_name_H-M   'P 1'
#
loop_
_entity.id
_entity.type
_entity.pdbx_description
1 polymer ?
#
loop_
_entity_poly.entity_id
_entity_poly.type
_entity_poly.pdbx_seq_one_letter_code
_entity_poly.pdbx_strand_id
1 'polypeptide(L)'
;MSNTKQADGEIHEDQLLNFLVNKLDEEVDLGLGANAEIDAEDIYEVLVGACADGTSISKLCETSEDSPHENTVLYHLREKFDLASVERVGNALLQKDVLEVLPEQVEVVADLHLRPYYGDEDETDGLYHSEAKRGTTAFHTYATLYARVKNKRHTLAVRRLADGDTASSVLAEFLGLLDGLDTGVKAVYLDREFYDSKCLTLLQAHNYAYVMPIVRWGKTIKQELSEGWSRIIQHKLTGKLDGPAVTVEFPVYIDCTYQNGRYDEHGVARHGYAADAPFIQTPRDARYHYAKRFGIEASYRLSEQSVVTTTTQNPVVRLLYVVVSLLLQNVWRYLHWEYVATPRRGGRISRAAWS
;
A
#
# COMPACT_ATOMS: atom_id res chain seq x y z
N MET A 1 1.05 -18.55 32.87
CA MET A 1 2.37 -19.20 32.68
C MET A 1 3.17 -18.29 31.77
N SER A 2 4.21 -17.64 32.28
CA SER A 2 5.03 -16.70 31.54
C SER A 2 5.93 -17.45 30.55
N ASN A 3 5.63 -17.36 29.26
CA ASN A 3 6.55 -17.79 28.22
C ASN A 3 7.65 -16.74 28.09
N THR A 4 8.79 -17.02 28.71
CA THR A 4 10.02 -16.28 28.47
C THR A 4 10.50 -16.66 27.06
N LYS A 5 10.20 -15.83 26.06
CA LYS A 5 10.73 -15.99 24.71
C LYS A 5 12.23 -15.70 24.75
N GLN A 6 13.02 -16.71 24.45
CA GLN A 6 14.46 -16.56 24.21
C GLN A 6 14.64 -15.85 22.86
N ALA A 7 15.02 -14.58 22.92
CA ALA A 7 15.35 -13.78 21.74
C ALA A 7 16.86 -13.90 21.46
N ASP A 8 17.28 -15.04 20.93
CA ASP A 8 18.61 -15.26 20.38
C ASP A 8 18.49 -15.94 19.00
N GLY A 9 17.77 -15.31 18.06
CA GLY A 9 17.62 -15.84 16.72
C GLY A 9 17.91 -14.74 15.68
N GLU A 10 19.00 -14.89 14.95
CA GLU A 10 19.13 -14.28 13.63
C GLU A 10 18.14 -14.99 12.70
N ILE A 11 17.32 -14.21 11.96
CA ILE A 11 16.48 -14.76 10.90
C ILE A 11 17.37 -14.89 9.67
N HIS A 12 17.61 -16.11 9.21
CA HIS A 12 18.34 -16.37 7.98
C HIS A 12 17.42 -16.18 6.76
N GLU A 13 17.98 -15.72 5.64
CA GLU A 13 17.23 -15.50 4.39
C GLU A 13 16.50 -16.76 3.94
N ASP A 14 17.11 -17.92 4.05
CA ASP A 14 16.51 -19.22 3.71
C ASP A 14 15.23 -19.50 4.51
N GLN A 15 15.16 -19.08 5.78
CA GLN A 15 13.98 -19.27 6.61
C GLN A 15 12.81 -18.40 6.13
N LEU A 16 13.10 -17.18 5.67
CA LEU A 16 12.11 -16.27 5.10
C LEU A 16 11.61 -16.79 3.76
N LEU A 17 12.52 -17.24 2.90
CA LEU A 17 12.22 -17.82 1.61
C LEU A 17 11.31 -19.05 1.78
N ASN A 18 11.74 -20.05 2.54
CA ASN A 18 10.99 -21.28 2.79
C ASN A 18 9.62 -21.00 3.44
N PHE A 19 9.53 -20.04 4.35
CA PHE A 19 8.25 -19.69 4.97
C PHE A 19 7.26 -19.13 3.94
N LEU A 20 7.72 -18.31 2.99
CA LEU A 20 6.87 -17.75 1.95
C LEU A 20 6.53 -18.76 0.85
N VAL A 21 7.49 -19.58 0.44
CA VAL A 21 7.28 -20.66 -0.54
C VAL A 21 6.22 -21.63 -0.03
N ASN A 22 6.37 -22.13 1.19
CA ASN A 22 5.38 -23.02 1.81
C ASN A 22 4.00 -22.37 1.89
N LYS A 23 3.94 -21.07 2.22
CA LYS A 23 2.69 -20.32 2.31
C LYS A 23 2.00 -20.16 0.96
N LEU A 24 2.77 -19.98 -0.11
CA LEU A 24 2.24 -19.94 -1.48
C LEU A 24 1.77 -21.32 -1.93
N ASP A 25 2.53 -22.37 -1.64
CA ASP A 25 2.20 -23.73 -2.02
C ASP A 25 0.93 -24.25 -1.31
N GLU A 26 0.71 -23.86 -0.05
CA GLU A 26 -0.52 -24.19 0.69
C GLU A 26 -1.79 -23.55 0.09
N GLU A 27 -1.70 -22.36 -0.49
CA GLU A 27 -2.87 -21.56 -0.89
C GLU A 27 -3.07 -21.47 -2.41
N VAL A 28 -2.06 -21.84 -3.20
CA VAL A 28 -2.07 -21.71 -4.65
C VAL A 28 -1.69 -23.04 -5.31
N ASP A 29 -2.65 -23.71 -5.90
CA ASP A 29 -2.40 -24.92 -6.72
C ASP A 29 -2.07 -24.51 -8.17
N LEU A 30 -0.83 -24.72 -8.59
CA LEU A 30 -0.40 -24.49 -9.99
C LEU A 30 -0.95 -25.56 -10.95
N GLY A 31 -1.60 -26.62 -10.45
CA GLY A 31 -2.14 -27.69 -11.28
C GLY A 31 -1.08 -28.32 -12.20
N LEU A 32 0.12 -28.55 -11.67
CA LEU A 32 1.19 -29.22 -12.41
C LEU A 32 0.84 -30.69 -12.58
N GLY A 33 1.13 -31.24 -13.76
CA GLY A 33 0.90 -32.67 -14.02
C GLY A 33 1.84 -33.54 -13.19
N ALA A 34 1.40 -34.76 -12.86
CA ALA A 34 2.22 -35.73 -12.10
C ALA A 34 3.56 -36.12 -12.76
N ASN A 35 3.74 -35.78 -14.04
CA ASN A 35 4.97 -36.01 -14.81
C ASN A 35 5.71 -34.71 -15.12
N ALA A 36 5.42 -33.63 -14.43
CA ALA A 36 6.18 -32.38 -14.58
C ALA A 36 7.62 -32.60 -14.10
N GLU A 37 8.59 -32.08 -14.83
CA GLU A 37 10.01 -32.14 -14.45
C GLU A 37 10.35 -31.13 -13.34
N ILE A 38 9.42 -30.23 -13.02
CA ILE A 38 9.54 -29.20 -11.97
C ILE A 38 8.30 -29.27 -11.08
N ASP A 39 8.43 -28.93 -9.82
CA ASP A 39 7.30 -28.81 -8.90
C ASP A 39 6.89 -27.34 -8.68
N ALA A 40 5.87 -27.13 -7.87
CA ALA A 40 5.37 -25.79 -7.58
C ALA A 40 6.35 -25.01 -6.70
N GLU A 41 7.05 -25.69 -5.81
CA GLU A 41 8.04 -25.15 -4.89
C GLU A 41 9.19 -24.50 -5.69
N ASP A 42 9.72 -25.17 -6.73
CA ASP A 42 10.75 -24.62 -7.62
C ASP A 42 10.32 -23.27 -8.25
N ILE A 43 9.07 -23.20 -8.69
CA ILE A 43 8.53 -21.96 -9.31
C ILE A 43 8.41 -20.85 -8.29
N TYR A 44 7.93 -21.18 -7.08
CA TYR A 44 7.76 -20.19 -6.00
C TYR A 44 9.10 -19.73 -5.45
N GLU A 45 10.10 -20.59 -5.34
CA GLU A 45 11.46 -20.21 -4.94
C GLU A 45 12.04 -19.17 -5.90
N VAL A 46 11.94 -19.40 -7.21
CA VAL A 46 12.40 -18.42 -8.21
C VAL A 46 11.61 -17.12 -8.12
N LEU A 47 10.29 -17.18 -7.95
CA LEU A 47 9.44 -15.98 -7.84
C LEU A 47 9.77 -15.17 -6.60
N VAL A 48 9.84 -15.81 -5.44
CA VAL A 48 10.13 -15.15 -4.15
C VAL A 48 11.56 -14.64 -4.12
N GLY A 49 12.53 -15.43 -4.58
CA GLY A 49 13.94 -15.02 -4.68
C GLY A 49 14.11 -13.80 -5.58
N ALA A 50 13.49 -13.78 -6.78
CA ALA A 50 13.54 -12.62 -7.66
C ALA A 50 12.94 -11.36 -7.02
N CYS A 51 11.87 -11.50 -6.22
CA CYS A 51 11.28 -10.40 -5.45
C CYS A 51 12.19 -9.95 -4.30
N ALA A 52 12.83 -10.87 -3.60
CA ALA A 52 13.72 -10.56 -2.47
C ALA A 52 14.95 -9.77 -2.95
N ASP A 53 15.55 -10.21 -4.03
CA ASP A 53 16.76 -9.58 -4.61
C ASP A 53 16.46 -8.35 -5.46
N GLY A 54 15.18 -8.05 -5.74
CA GLY A 54 14.79 -6.96 -6.64
C GLY A 54 15.30 -7.16 -8.08
N THR A 55 15.55 -8.41 -8.48
CA THR A 55 16.11 -8.79 -9.78
C THR A 55 15.02 -9.33 -10.72
N SER A 56 15.38 -9.73 -11.94
CA SER A 56 14.47 -10.41 -12.86
C SER A 56 14.51 -11.91 -12.65
N ILE A 57 13.41 -12.61 -13.00
CA ILE A 57 13.36 -14.07 -13.02
C ILE A 57 14.47 -14.64 -13.91
N SER A 58 14.65 -14.08 -15.11
CA SER A 58 15.72 -14.50 -16.03
C SER A 58 17.08 -14.44 -15.37
N LYS A 59 17.37 -13.33 -14.68
CA LYS A 59 18.66 -13.16 -14.02
C LYS A 59 18.87 -14.14 -12.86
N LEU A 60 17.83 -14.40 -12.08
CA LEU A 60 17.92 -15.37 -10.99
C LEU A 60 18.16 -16.79 -11.55
N CYS A 61 17.40 -17.21 -12.57
CA CYS A 61 17.56 -18.51 -13.22
C CYS A 61 18.96 -18.69 -13.85
N GLU A 62 19.57 -17.61 -14.38
CA GLU A 62 20.94 -17.64 -14.90
C GLU A 62 22.02 -17.85 -13.82
N THR A 63 21.75 -17.38 -12.60
CA THR A 63 22.75 -17.37 -11.51
C THR A 63 22.63 -18.56 -10.55
N SER A 64 21.52 -19.27 -10.56
CA SER A 64 21.26 -20.45 -9.73
C SER A 64 21.41 -21.72 -10.57
N GLU A 65 22.30 -22.64 -10.17
CA GLU A 65 22.60 -23.88 -10.91
C GLU A 65 21.43 -24.87 -10.93
N ASP A 66 20.58 -24.86 -9.89
CA ASP A 66 19.46 -25.78 -9.71
C ASP A 66 18.08 -25.18 -10.09
N SER A 67 18.04 -23.95 -10.58
CA SER A 67 16.79 -23.28 -10.96
C SER A 67 16.19 -23.83 -12.25
N PRO A 68 14.86 -23.90 -12.35
CA PRO A 68 14.19 -24.17 -13.61
C PRO A 68 14.54 -23.14 -14.69
N HIS A 69 14.39 -23.54 -15.96
CA HIS A 69 14.61 -22.60 -17.06
C HIS A 69 13.61 -21.44 -17.01
N GLU A 70 14.06 -20.19 -17.23
CA GLU A 70 13.25 -18.98 -17.12
C GLU A 70 11.93 -19.03 -17.89
N ASN A 71 11.95 -19.60 -19.12
CA ASN A 71 10.76 -19.70 -19.96
C ASN A 71 9.70 -20.62 -19.33
N THR A 72 10.12 -21.67 -18.61
CA THR A 72 9.21 -22.59 -17.91
C THR A 72 8.53 -21.85 -16.74
N VAL A 73 9.30 -21.15 -15.93
CA VAL A 73 8.76 -20.35 -14.83
C VAL A 73 7.78 -19.30 -15.36
N LEU A 74 8.20 -18.48 -16.33
CA LEU A 74 7.36 -17.44 -16.91
C LEU A 74 6.10 -17.98 -17.60
N TYR A 75 6.18 -19.17 -18.23
CA TYR A 75 5.00 -19.85 -18.79
C TYR A 75 3.98 -20.14 -17.71
N HIS A 76 4.38 -20.80 -16.61
CA HIS A 76 3.45 -21.11 -15.52
C HIS A 76 2.88 -19.86 -14.86
N LEU A 77 3.67 -18.83 -14.64
CA LEU A 77 3.19 -17.57 -14.08
C LEU A 77 2.17 -16.83 -14.97
N ARG A 78 2.22 -17.04 -16.28
CA ARG A 78 1.28 -16.43 -17.24
C ARG A 78 0.00 -17.25 -17.41
N GLU A 79 0.11 -18.58 -17.42
CA GLU A 79 -0.99 -19.48 -17.79
C GLU A 79 -1.80 -19.96 -16.59
N LYS A 80 -1.21 -19.99 -15.40
CA LYS A 80 -1.86 -20.56 -14.20
C LYS A 80 -2.54 -19.54 -13.31
N PHE A 81 -2.33 -18.27 -13.55
CA PHE A 81 -2.92 -17.20 -12.78
C PHE A 81 -3.83 -16.31 -13.63
N ASP A 82 -4.86 -15.77 -13.00
CA ASP A 82 -5.67 -14.66 -13.51
C ASP A 82 -5.72 -13.51 -12.49
N LEU A 83 -6.11 -12.31 -12.94
CA LEU A 83 -6.10 -11.11 -12.10
C LEU A 83 -6.94 -11.26 -10.83
N ALA A 84 -8.14 -11.82 -10.97
CA ALA A 84 -9.07 -11.94 -9.84
C ALA A 84 -8.58 -12.96 -8.81
N SER A 85 -7.98 -14.07 -9.24
CA SER A 85 -7.38 -15.06 -8.33
C SER A 85 -6.18 -14.49 -7.61
N VAL A 86 -5.27 -13.78 -8.30
CA VAL A 86 -4.09 -13.16 -7.69
C VAL A 86 -4.50 -12.12 -6.64
N GLU A 87 -5.49 -11.26 -6.94
CA GLU A 87 -5.98 -10.30 -5.95
C GLU A 87 -6.63 -11.00 -4.74
N ARG A 88 -7.52 -11.94 -4.99
CA ARG A 88 -8.27 -12.63 -3.93
C ARG A 88 -7.35 -13.44 -3.01
N VAL A 89 -6.52 -14.32 -3.58
CA VAL A 89 -5.60 -15.17 -2.82
C VAL A 89 -4.49 -14.32 -2.19
N GLY A 90 -3.92 -13.38 -2.95
CA GLY A 90 -2.91 -12.45 -2.45
C GLY A 90 -3.39 -11.64 -1.25
N ASN A 91 -4.62 -11.13 -1.29
CA ASN A 91 -5.19 -10.40 -0.16
C ASN A 91 -5.47 -11.29 1.05
N ALA A 92 -5.93 -12.53 0.84
CA ALA A 92 -6.09 -13.49 1.92
C ALA A 92 -4.74 -13.80 2.62
N LEU A 93 -3.69 -14.03 1.81
CA LEU A 93 -2.34 -14.25 2.32
C LEU A 93 -1.77 -13.02 3.06
N LEU A 94 -1.98 -11.81 2.52
CA LEU A 94 -1.55 -10.57 3.17
C LEU A 94 -2.21 -10.39 4.54
N GLN A 95 -3.45 -10.81 4.72
CA GLN A 95 -4.20 -10.68 5.96
C GLN A 95 -3.82 -11.74 7.00
N LYS A 96 -3.53 -12.98 6.58
CA LYS A 96 -3.36 -14.15 7.45
C LYS A 96 -2.48 -13.87 8.69
N ASP A 97 -1.28 -13.32 8.49
CA ASP A 97 -0.35 -13.03 9.60
C ASP A 97 -0.61 -11.67 10.25
N VAL A 98 -1.12 -10.72 9.48
CA VAL A 98 -1.34 -9.35 9.96
C VAL A 98 -2.48 -9.31 10.98
N LEU A 99 -3.55 -10.07 10.75
CA LEU A 99 -4.70 -10.11 11.66
C LEU A 99 -4.33 -10.57 13.08
N GLU A 100 -3.32 -11.46 13.20
CA GLU A 100 -2.83 -11.94 14.50
C GLU A 100 -2.11 -10.85 15.32
N VAL A 101 -1.56 -9.83 14.66
CA VAL A 101 -0.78 -8.77 15.32
C VAL A 101 -1.52 -7.43 15.40
N LEU A 102 -2.75 -7.35 14.88
CA LEU A 102 -3.55 -6.14 14.96
C LEU A 102 -3.98 -5.86 16.42
N PRO A 103 -3.90 -4.59 16.85
CA PRO A 103 -4.47 -4.17 18.13
C PRO A 103 -6.01 -4.07 18.03
N GLU A 104 -6.70 -3.96 19.17
CA GLU A 104 -8.16 -3.74 19.22
C GLU A 104 -8.64 -2.56 18.38
N GLN A 105 -7.81 -1.54 18.23
CA GLN A 105 -8.05 -0.40 17.35
C GLN A 105 -6.81 -0.08 16.51
N VAL A 106 -6.99 0.04 15.21
CA VAL A 106 -5.91 0.27 14.26
C VAL A 106 -6.13 1.53 13.43
N GLU A 107 -5.06 2.25 13.14
CA GLU A 107 -5.06 3.30 12.12
C GLU A 107 -4.70 2.65 10.77
N VAL A 108 -5.52 2.92 9.76
CA VAL A 108 -5.30 2.38 8.41
C VAL A 108 -5.00 3.49 7.43
N VAL A 109 -4.30 3.15 6.36
CA VAL A 109 -3.93 4.09 5.31
C VAL A 109 -4.23 3.45 3.96
N ALA A 110 -4.94 4.17 3.10
CA ALA A 110 -5.08 3.84 1.68
C ALA A 110 -4.21 4.76 0.84
N ASP A 111 -3.55 4.19 -0.15
CA ASP A 111 -2.60 4.89 -1.01
C ASP A 111 -2.62 4.35 -2.43
N LEU A 112 -2.36 5.22 -3.43
CA LEU A 112 -2.32 4.88 -4.84
C LEU A 112 -0.89 4.97 -5.37
N HIS A 113 -0.47 3.91 -6.05
CA HIS A 113 0.85 3.80 -6.65
C HIS A 113 0.75 3.78 -8.16
N LEU A 114 1.14 4.87 -8.80
CA LEU A 114 1.21 4.98 -10.24
C LEU A 114 2.63 4.65 -10.69
N ARG A 115 2.80 3.50 -11.37
CA ARG A 115 4.06 3.11 -12.01
C ARG A 115 4.03 3.50 -13.46
N PRO A 116 4.86 4.47 -13.90
CA PRO A 116 4.85 4.94 -15.28
C PRO A 116 5.06 3.80 -16.27
N TYR A 117 4.28 3.81 -17.34
CA TYR A 117 4.44 2.94 -18.49
C TYR A 117 4.90 3.75 -19.70
N TYR A 118 5.87 3.22 -20.43
CA TYR A 118 6.50 3.88 -21.59
C TYR A 118 6.50 2.98 -22.83
N GLY A 119 5.85 1.82 -22.76
CA GLY A 119 5.71 0.91 -23.88
C GLY A 119 4.57 1.28 -24.80
N ASP A 120 4.24 0.37 -25.71
CA ASP A 120 3.09 0.49 -26.60
C ASP A 120 1.80 0.25 -25.84
N GLU A 121 0.95 1.28 -25.76
CA GLU A 121 -0.32 1.23 -25.02
C GLU A 121 -1.35 0.33 -25.72
N ASP A 122 -1.28 0.21 -27.06
CA ASP A 122 -2.17 -0.63 -27.86
C ASP A 122 -1.87 -2.14 -27.67
N GLU A 123 -0.64 -2.47 -27.24
CA GLU A 123 -0.23 -3.85 -26.96
C GLU A 123 -0.35 -4.25 -25.48
N THR A 124 -0.82 -3.34 -24.62
CA THR A 124 -0.85 -3.58 -23.16
C THR A 124 -2.22 -3.36 -22.57
N ASP A 125 -2.88 -4.44 -22.19
CA ASP A 125 -4.20 -4.39 -21.55
C ASP A 125 -4.17 -3.84 -20.14
N GLY A 126 -5.25 -3.10 -19.81
CA GLY A 126 -5.57 -2.70 -18.46
C GLY A 126 -4.59 -1.71 -17.86
N LEU A 127 -4.06 -0.80 -18.63
CA LEU A 127 -3.41 0.39 -18.14
C LEU A 127 -4.44 1.30 -17.46
N TYR A 128 -3.97 2.15 -16.58
CA TYR A 128 -4.74 3.20 -15.95
C TYR A 128 -4.25 4.54 -16.44
N HIS A 129 -5.15 5.37 -16.96
CA HIS A 129 -4.81 6.68 -17.48
C HIS A 129 -5.10 7.78 -16.45
N SER A 130 -4.14 8.69 -16.27
CA SER A 130 -4.23 9.81 -15.34
C SER A 130 -3.53 11.04 -15.91
N GLU A 131 -3.56 12.14 -15.17
CA GLU A 131 -2.76 13.31 -15.51
C GLU A 131 -1.29 12.95 -15.71
N ALA A 132 -0.63 13.61 -16.65
CA ALA A 132 0.76 13.32 -16.99
C ALA A 132 1.68 13.42 -15.78
N LYS A 133 2.34 12.32 -15.45
CA LYS A 133 3.37 12.22 -14.40
C LYS A 133 4.61 11.56 -15.00
N ARG A 134 5.77 12.14 -14.76
CA ARG A 134 7.06 11.59 -15.25
C ARG A 134 7.10 11.35 -16.77
N GLY A 135 6.38 12.18 -17.56
CA GLY A 135 6.41 12.13 -19.03
C GLY A 135 5.46 11.12 -19.69
N THR A 136 4.58 10.48 -18.96
CA THR A 136 3.54 9.59 -19.50
C THR A 136 2.18 9.88 -18.85
N THR A 137 1.10 9.47 -19.51
CA THR A 137 -0.28 9.43 -19.00
C THR A 137 -0.74 8.03 -18.69
N ALA A 138 0.02 6.99 -19.07
CA ALA A 138 -0.30 5.58 -18.89
C ALA A 138 0.49 4.97 -17.73
N PHE A 139 -0.18 4.20 -16.89
CA PHE A 139 0.40 3.67 -15.66
C PHE A 139 -0.08 2.24 -15.37
N HIS A 140 0.79 1.40 -14.82
CA HIS A 140 0.36 0.28 -14.01
C HIS A 140 0.08 0.79 -12.60
N THR A 141 -1.18 0.83 -12.21
CA THR A 141 -1.61 1.46 -10.95
C THR A 141 -2.09 0.42 -9.95
N TYR A 142 -1.66 0.59 -8.71
CA TYR A 142 -2.03 -0.27 -7.59
C TYR A 142 -2.48 0.59 -6.42
N ALA A 143 -3.64 0.26 -5.87
CA ALA A 143 -4.06 0.78 -4.57
C ALA A 143 -3.62 -0.21 -3.48
N THR A 144 -3.19 0.30 -2.35
CA THR A 144 -2.86 -0.53 -1.19
C THR A 144 -3.56 -0.02 0.05
N LEU A 145 -4.13 -0.94 0.81
CA LEU A 145 -4.62 -0.69 2.16
C LEU A 145 -3.66 -1.31 3.15
N TYR A 146 -3.21 -0.54 4.13
CA TYR A 146 -2.34 -1.06 5.15
C TYR A 146 -2.69 -0.57 6.56
N ALA A 147 -2.45 -1.43 7.54
CA ALA A 147 -2.56 -1.14 8.95
C ALA A 147 -1.26 -0.55 9.48
N ARG A 148 -1.36 0.41 10.38
CA ARG A 148 -0.24 0.96 11.11
C ARG A 148 -0.18 0.40 12.52
N VAL A 149 0.74 -0.53 12.75
CA VAL A 149 0.96 -1.16 14.05
C VAL A 149 2.34 -0.77 14.56
N LYS A 150 2.42 -0.10 15.71
CA LYS A 150 3.68 0.33 16.34
C LYS A 150 4.66 1.04 15.39
N ASN A 151 4.15 1.95 14.58
CA ASN A 151 4.88 2.69 13.54
C ASN A 151 5.44 1.83 12.40
N LYS A 152 4.94 0.62 12.22
CA LYS A 152 5.23 -0.23 11.08
C LYS A 152 3.98 -0.39 10.21
N ARG A 153 4.21 -0.58 8.92
CA ARG A 153 3.19 -0.81 7.94
C ARG A 153 2.98 -2.30 7.76
N HIS A 154 1.76 -2.76 7.86
CA HIS A 154 1.36 -4.11 7.48
C HIS A 154 0.29 -4.00 6.39
N THR A 155 0.58 -4.52 5.21
CA THR A 155 -0.36 -4.44 4.09
C THR A 155 -1.49 -5.44 4.29
N LEU A 156 -2.73 -4.96 4.23
CA LEU A 156 -3.96 -5.75 4.35
C LEU A 156 -4.54 -6.14 3.00
N ALA A 157 -4.41 -5.25 2.01
CA ALA A 157 -4.93 -5.49 0.69
C ALA A 157 -4.17 -4.72 -0.38
N VAL A 158 -4.20 -5.26 -1.59
CA VAL A 158 -3.78 -4.62 -2.83
C VAL A 158 -4.88 -4.80 -3.87
N ARG A 159 -5.12 -3.76 -4.66
CA ARG A 159 -6.06 -3.74 -5.78
C ARG A 159 -5.34 -3.15 -6.99
N ARG A 160 -5.38 -3.84 -8.13
CA ARG A 160 -4.92 -3.27 -9.39
C ARG A 160 -6.03 -2.38 -9.98
N LEU A 161 -5.65 -1.22 -10.47
CA LEU A 161 -6.55 -0.31 -11.18
C LEU A 161 -6.30 -0.38 -12.69
N ALA A 162 -7.40 -0.31 -13.43
CA ALA A 162 -7.43 -0.17 -14.88
C ALA A 162 -8.37 0.99 -15.25
N ASP A 163 -8.46 1.32 -16.53
CA ASP A 163 -9.41 2.33 -17.01
C ASP A 163 -10.84 1.98 -16.61
N GLY A 164 -11.57 2.98 -16.13
CA GLY A 164 -12.89 2.83 -15.54
C GLY A 164 -12.91 2.71 -14.02
N ASP A 165 -11.80 2.32 -13.40
CA ASP A 165 -11.66 2.39 -11.94
C ASP A 165 -11.53 3.84 -11.46
N THR A 166 -12.06 4.11 -10.28
CA THR A 166 -11.99 5.41 -9.63
C THR A 166 -11.47 5.27 -8.20
N ALA A 167 -10.93 6.35 -7.64
CA ALA A 167 -10.54 6.35 -6.23
C ALA A 167 -11.71 5.96 -5.31
N SER A 168 -12.94 6.34 -5.66
CA SER A 168 -14.13 5.99 -4.89
C SER A 168 -14.53 4.52 -5.01
N SER A 169 -14.37 3.87 -6.19
CA SER A 169 -14.63 2.43 -6.33
C SER A 169 -13.65 1.61 -5.48
N VAL A 170 -12.38 1.95 -5.55
CA VAL A 170 -11.33 1.31 -4.73
C VAL A 170 -11.55 1.53 -3.24
N LEU A 171 -11.91 2.76 -2.85
CA LEU A 171 -12.18 3.06 -1.44
C LEU A 171 -13.38 2.26 -0.93
N ALA A 172 -14.44 2.11 -1.72
CA ALA A 172 -15.61 1.31 -1.36
C ALA A 172 -15.24 -0.16 -1.08
N GLU A 173 -14.38 -0.76 -1.91
CA GLU A 173 -13.87 -2.12 -1.69
C GLU A 173 -13.05 -2.21 -0.39
N PHE A 174 -12.17 -1.24 -0.14
CA PHE A 174 -11.36 -1.20 1.08
C PHE A 174 -12.20 -0.99 2.35
N LEU A 175 -13.21 -0.13 2.29
CA LEU A 175 -14.13 0.05 3.42
C LEU A 175 -14.94 -1.22 3.68
N GLY A 176 -15.42 -1.90 2.64
CA GLY A 176 -16.08 -3.20 2.78
C GLY A 176 -15.18 -4.27 3.43
N LEU A 177 -13.87 -4.27 3.10
CA LEU A 177 -12.91 -5.14 3.77
C LEU A 177 -12.76 -4.75 5.25
N LEU A 178 -12.64 -3.46 5.56
CA LEU A 178 -12.50 -2.99 6.94
C LEU A 178 -13.73 -3.29 7.79
N ASP A 179 -14.94 -3.22 7.22
CA ASP A 179 -16.20 -3.58 7.89
C ASP A 179 -16.25 -5.07 8.27
N GLY A 180 -15.51 -5.92 7.54
CA GLY A 180 -15.40 -7.36 7.82
C GLY A 180 -14.32 -7.73 8.82
N LEU A 181 -13.51 -6.79 9.30
CA LEU A 181 -12.47 -7.08 10.29
C LEU A 181 -13.02 -7.10 11.72
N ASP A 182 -12.53 -8.02 12.54
CA ASP A 182 -12.85 -8.07 13.99
C ASP A 182 -12.13 -6.94 14.78
N THR A 183 -11.31 -6.13 14.11
CA THR A 183 -10.54 -5.05 14.72
C THR A 183 -11.20 -3.71 14.43
N GLY A 184 -11.37 -2.87 15.46
CA GLY A 184 -11.90 -1.52 15.30
C GLY A 184 -10.95 -0.62 14.50
N VAL A 185 -11.50 0.16 13.57
CA VAL A 185 -10.73 1.16 12.81
C VAL A 185 -10.79 2.50 13.54
N LYS A 186 -9.66 2.96 14.05
CA LYS A 186 -9.54 4.24 14.74
C LYS A 186 -9.66 5.43 13.81
N ALA A 187 -9.01 5.35 12.63
CA ALA A 187 -9.11 6.34 11.56
C ALA A 187 -8.55 5.79 10.24
N VAL A 188 -9.05 6.34 9.14
CA VAL A 188 -8.59 6.09 7.78
C VAL A 188 -7.81 7.33 7.30
N TYR A 189 -6.55 7.14 6.96
CA TYR A 189 -5.71 8.17 6.35
C TYR A 189 -5.64 7.95 4.84
N LEU A 190 -5.85 9.00 4.09
CA LEU A 190 -5.95 8.93 2.63
C LEU A 190 -5.01 9.93 1.98
N ASP A 191 -4.55 9.65 0.76
CA ASP A 191 -3.85 10.64 -0.04
C ASP A 191 -4.82 11.64 -0.69
N ARG A 192 -4.28 12.71 -1.25
CA ARG A 192 -5.03 13.71 -2.01
C ARG A 192 -5.75 13.15 -3.24
N GLU A 193 -5.30 12.02 -3.76
CA GLU A 193 -5.94 11.32 -4.88
C GLU A 193 -7.38 10.85 -4.51
N PHE A 194 -7.65 10.67 -3.22
CA PHE A 194 -8.98 10.35 -2.70
C PHE A 194 -9.83 11.58 -2.33
N TYR A 195 -9.33 12.80 -2.57
CA TYR A 195 -10.08 14.01 -2.26
C TYR A 195 -11.15 14.28 -3.31
N ASP A 196 -12.25 13.59 -3.21
CA ASP A 196 -13.46 13.79 -4.00
C ASP A 196 -14.73 13.61 -3.16
N SER A 197 -15.89 14.08 -3.70
CA SER A 197 -17.16 14.06 -2.97
C SER A 197 -17.70 12.66 -2.73
N LYS A 198 -17.45 11.70 -3.63
CA LYS A 198 -17.90 10.30 -3.48
C LYS A 198 -17.09 9.60 -2.38
N CYS A 199 -15.77 9.79 -2.36
CA CYS A 199 -14.90 9.23 -1.31
C CYS A 199 -15.30 9.76 0.07
N LEU A 200 -15.51 11.06 0.22
CA LEU A 200 -15.94 11.67 1.48
C LEU A 200 -17.34 11.18 1.91
N THR A 201 -18.26 11.02 0.96
CA THR A 201 -19.59 10.46 1.23
C THR A 201 -19.51 9.01 1.70
N LEU A 202 -18.65 8.18 1.10
CA LEU A 202 -18.43 6.80 1.51
C LEU A 202 -17.89 6.73 2.95
N LEU A 203 -16.89 7.53 3.28
CA LEU A 203 -16.32 7.58 4.64
C LEU A 203 -17.37 7.97 5.69
N GLN A 204 -18.22 8.96 5.37
CA GLN A 204 -19.32 9.36 6.26
C GLN A 204 -20.40 8.29 6.35
N ALA A 205 -20.76 7.63 5.25
CA ALA A 205 -21.77 6.57 5.22
C ALA A 205 -21.36 5.34 6.05
N HIS A 206 -20.07 4.98 6.01
CA HIS A 206 -19.50 3.91 6.82
C HIS A 206 -19.12 4.36 8.25
N ASN A 207 -19.32 5.64 8.57
CA ASN A 207 -18.99 6.23 9.86
C ASN A 207 -17.52 6.05 10.29
N TYR A 208 -16.60 6.08 9.34
CA TYR A 208 -15.17 6.05 9.61
C TYR A 208 -14.63 7.45 9.89
N ALA A 209 -13.89 7.59 10.99
CA ALA A 209 -13.03 8.75 11.19
C ALA A 209 -11.94 8.80 10.11
N TYR A 210 -11.68 9.98 9.56
CA TYR A 210 -10.73 10.11 8.46
C TYR A 210 -9.88 11.37 8.53
N VAL A 211 -8.74 11.36 7.84
CA VAL A 211 -7.86 12.51 7.62
C VAL A 211 -7.26 12.42 6.23
N MET A 212 -7.41 13.47 5.42
CA MET A 212 -6.78 13.59 4.10
C MET A 212 -6.41 15.04 3.78
N PRO A 213 -5.36 15.30 2.97
CA PRO A 213 -5.07 16.66 2.51
C PRO A 213 -6.09 17.08 1.47
N ILE A 214 -6.48 18.34 1.50
CA ILE A 214 -7.34 18.90 0.46
C ILE A 214 -6.53 19.30 -0.77
N VAL A 215 -7.18 19.25 -1.93
CA VAL A 215 -6.62 19.78 -3.18
C VAL A 215 -6.94 21.26 -3.28
N ARG A 216 -5.95 22.08 -3.68
CA ARG A 216 -6.12 23.53 -3.93
C ARG A 216 -6.94 23.80 -5.18
N TRP A 217 -8.19 23.40 -5.16
CA TRP A 217 -9.09 23.51 -6.29
C TRP A 217 -10.31 24.37 -5.94
N GLY A 218 -10.85 25.07 -6.94
CA GLY A 218 -11.97 25.98 -6.75
C GLY A 218 -11.59 27.33 -6.09
N LYS A 219 -12.42 28.35 -6.33
CA LYS A 219 -12.16 29.72 -5.88
C LYS A 219 -12.11 29.84 -4.34
N THR A 220 -13.07 29.22 -3.67
CA THR A 220 -13.20 29.27 -2.21
C THR A 220 -11.97 28.69 -1.51
N ILE A 221 -11.57 27.46 -1.84
CA ILE A 221 -10.40 26.82 -1.20
C ILE A 221 -9.10 27.56 -1.54
N LYS A 222 -8.94 28.04 -2.76
CA LYS A 222 -7.78 28.86 -3.13
C LYS A 222 -7.68 30.12 -2.28
N GLN A 223 -8.79 30.80 -2.05
CA GLN A 223 -8.86 32.01 -1.21
C GLN A 223 -8.54 31.65 0.25
N GLU A 224 -9.20 30.63 0.81
CA GLU A 224 -9.00 30.18 2.18
C GLU A 224 -7.54 29.77 2.47
N LEU A 225 -6.84 29.21 1.48
CA LEU A 225 -5.43 28.82 1.58
C LEU A 225 -4.45 29.95 1.21
N SER A 226 -4.92 31.11 0.74
CA SER A 226 -4.05 32.24 0.38
C SER A 226 -3.85 33.21 1.52
N GLU A 227 -4.79 33.35 2.45
CA GLU A 227 -4.82 34.36 3.50
C GLU A 227 -5.25 33.82 4.87
N GLY A 228 -5.14 34.61 5.91
CA GLY A 228 -5.58 34.31 7.27
C GLY A 228 -4.66 33.37 8.04
N TRP A 229 -5.08 33.08 9.27
CA TRP A 229 -4.36 32.27 10.25
C TRP A 229 -4.90 30.83 10.28
N SER A 230 -4.31 29.98 11.11
CA SER A 230 -4.81 28.62 11.38
C SER A 230 -6.26 28.68 11.86
N ARG A 231 -7.15 27.92 11.22
CA ARG A 231 -8.59 27.91 11.49
C ARG A 231 -9.27 26.65 11.01
N ILE A 232 -10.51 26.48 11.41
CA ILE A 232 -11.40 25.44 10.92
C ILE A 232 -12.52 26.11 10.16
N ILE A 233 -12.85 25.61 8.99
CA ILE A 233 -13.96 26.06 8.17
C ILE A 233 -14.87 24.87 7.80
N GLN A 234 -16.15 25.12 7.57
CA GLN A 234 -17.05 24.14 6.93
C GLN A 234 -16.93 24.33 5.41
N HIS A 235 -16.73 23.24 4.70
CA HIS A 235 -16.60 23.25 3.25
C HIS A 235 -17.59 22.29 2.59
N LYS A 236 -18.11 22.69 1.43
CA LYS A 236 -18.98 21.86 0.58
C LYS A 236 -18.24 21.53 -0.70
N LEU A 237 -18.13 20.23 -0.97
CA LEU A 237 -17.56 19.72 -2.22
C LEU A 237 -18.67 19.07 -3.04
N THR A 238 -18.82 19.52 -4.29
CA THR A 238 -19.76 18.92 -5.25
C THR A 238 -18.97 18.33 -6.40
N GLY A 239 -19.07 17.03 -6.58
CA GLY A 239 -18.45 16.29 -7.69
C GLY A 239 -19.48 15.87 -8.73
N LYS A 240 -19.05 15.86 -9.98
CA LYS A 240 -19.76 15.29 -11.14
C LYS A 240 -18.83 14.29 -11.80
N LEU A 241 -18.80 13.07 -11.31
CA LEU A 241 -18.14 11.96 -12.00
C LEU A 241 -19.22 10.93 -12.30
N ASP A 242 -19.44 10.64 -13.55
CA ASP A 242 -20.31 9.58 -14.12
C ASP A 242 -21.54 9.26 -13.26
N GLY A 243 -22.50 10.21 -13.21
CA GLY A 243 -23.74 10.04 -12.44
C GLY A 243 -24.28 11.36 -11.88
N PRO A 244 -25.30 11.31 -11.00
CA PRO A 244 -25.84 12.50 -10.35
C PRO A 244 -24.78 13.20 -9.51
N ALA A 245 -24.84 14.54 -9.48
CA ALA A 245 -23.92 15.33 -8.66
C ALA A 245 -24.06 14.96 -7.17
N VAL A 246 -22.96 14.63 -6.53
CA VAL A 246 -22.90 14.32 -5.11
C VAL A 246 -22.30 15.52 -4.38
N THR A 247 -23.00 16.04 -3.37
CA THR A 247 -22.53 17.14 -2.53
C THR A 247 -22.33 16.62 -1.11
N VAL A 248 -21.16 16.86 -0.57
CA VAL A 248 -20.78 16.48 0.80
C VAL A 248 -20.29 17.70 1.55
N GLU A 249 -20.63 17.80 2.82
CA GLU A 249 -20.17 18.86 3.73
C GLU A 249 -19.26 18.27 4.81
N PHE A 250 -18.13 18.93 5.07
CA PHE A 250 -17.13 18.44 6.01
C PHE A 250 -16.26 19.58 6.55
N PRO A 251 -15.66 19.41 7.74
CA PRO A 251 -14.72 20.39 8.28
C PRO A 251 -13.36 20.32 7.56
N VAL A 252 -12.80 21.48 7.27
CA VAL A 252 -11.45 21.65 6.76
C VAL A 252 -10.61 22.39 7.80
N TYR A 253 -9.53 21.77 8.20
CA TYR A 253 -8.54 22.26 9.13
C TYR A 253 -7.38 22.91 8.34
N ILE A 254 -7.22 24.22 8.47
CA ILE A 254 -6.15 24.98 7.78
C ILE A 254 -5.06 25.29 8.79
N ASP A 255 -3.90 24.65 8.67
CA ASP A 255 -2.72 24.89 9.51
C ASP A 255 -1.72 25.81 8.81
N CYS A 256 -1.33 26.87 9.49
CA CYS A 256 -0.34 27.84 9.01
C CYS A 256 1.02 27.54 9.65
N THR A 257 2.04 27.44 8.81
CA THR A 257 3.42 27.26 9.25
C THR A 257 4.32 28.26 8.60
N TYR A 258 5.34 28.67 9.32
CA TYR A 258 6.40 29.50 8.79
C TYR A 258 7.46 28.64 8.14
N GLN A 259 7.85 28.96 6.91
CA GLN A 259 8.96 28.26 6.27
C GLN A 259 10.24 28.56 7.06
N ASN A 260 10.99 27.52 7.38
CA ASN A 260 12.19 27.58 8.22
C ASN A 260 12.01 28.34 9.55
N GLY A 261 10.77 28.42 10.06
CA GLY A 261 10.47 29.09 11.33
C GLY A 261 10.51 30.62 11.28
N ARG A 262 10.64 31.23 10.08
CA ARG A 262 10.75 32.69 9.92
C ARG A 262 9.74 33.20 8.90
N TYR A 263 8.81 34.02 9.38
CA TYR A 263 7.78 34.64 8.54
C TYR A 263 8.36 35.65 7.55
N ASP A 264 9.22 36.53 8.05
CA ASP A 264 9.69 37.69 7.29
C ASP A 264 10.61 37.32 6.12
N GLU A 265 11.33 36.17 6.23
CA GLU A 265 12.26 35.74 5.20
C GLU A 265 11.64 34.74 4.22
N HIS A 266 10.68 33.90 4.66
CA HIS A 266 10.24 32.73 3.91
C HIS A 266 8.71 32.64 3.71
N GLY A 267 7.95 33.54 4.34
CA GLY A 267 6.50 33.61 4.25
C GLY A 267 5.77 32.48 5.01
N VAL A 268 4.47 32.39 4.78
CA VAL A 268 3.57 31.46 5.43
C VAL A 268 3.15 30.37 4.46
N ALA A 269 3.37 29.11 4.83
CA ALA A 269 2.77 27.96 4.16
C ALA A 269 1.46 27.58 4.85
N ARG A 270 0.41 27.36 4.07
CA ARG A 270 -0.91 26.94 4.55
C ARG A 270 -1.24 25.56 4.02
N HIS A 271 -1.54 24.64 4.95
CA HIS A 271 -1.87 23.25 4.67
C HIS A 271 -3.32 23.00 5.09
N GLY A 272 -4.14 22.52 4.17
CA GLY A 272 -5.54 22.19 4.46
C GLY A 272 -5.74 20.69 4.53
N TYR A 273 -6.53 20.25 5.51
CA TYR A 273 -6.89 18.86 5.72
C TYR A 273 -8.40 18.72 5.90
N ALA A 274 -9.04 17.86 5.10
CA ALA A 274 -10.36 17.38 5.41
C ALA A 274 -10.24 16.30 6.49
N ALA A 275 -10.89 16.46 7.62
CA ALA A 275 -10.80 15.52 8.71
C ALA A 275 -12.09 15.50 9.52
N ASP A 276 -12.51 14.29 9.89
CA ASP A 276 -13.60 14.05 10.85
C ASP A 276 -13.16 12.91 11.77
N ALA A 277 -12.49 13.29 12.87
CA ALA A 277 -11.96 12.36 13.82
C ALA A 277 -11.99 12.96 15.23
N PRO A 278 -12.48 12.22 16.26
CA PRO A 278 -12.67 12.75 17.63
C PRO A 278 -11.38 13.29 18.28
N PHE A 279 -10.22 12.79 17.86
CA PHE A 279 -8.91 13.20 18.37
C PHE A 279 -8.28 14.37 17.60
N ILE A 280 -8.98 14.94 16.60
CA ILE A 280 -8.56 16.11 15.86
C ILE A 280 -9.45 17.27 16.25
N GLN A 281 -8.92 18.19 17.05
CA GLN A 281 -9.63 19.36 17.55
C GLN A 281 -9.06 20.67 17.00
N THR A 282 -7.80 20.65 16.56
CA THR A 282 -7.11 21.84 16.05
C THR A 282 -6.48 21.58 14.67
N PRO A 283 -6.22 22.61 13.86
CA PRO A 283 -5.47 22.47 12.61
C PRO A 283 -4.10 21.80 12.79
N ARG A 284 -3.43 22.06 13.90
CA ARG A 284 -2.15 21.44 14.24
C ARG A 284 -2.29 19.94 14.49
N ASP A 285 -3.39 19.50 15.11
CA ASP A 285 -3.66 18.06 15.30
C ASP A 285 -3.84 17.37 13.96
N ALA A 286 -4.64 17.95 13.04
CA ALA A 286 -4.85 17.39 11.71
C ALA A 286 -3.52 17.21 10.97
N ARG A 287 -2.67 18.24 10.97
CA ARG A 287 -1.34 18.16 10.38
C ARG A 287 -0.45 17.12 11.05
N TYR A 288 -0.41 17.11 12.40
CA TYR A 288 0.41 16.18 13.17
C TYR A 288 0.02 14.72 12.90
N HIS A 289 -1.28 14.43 12.94
CA HIS A 289 -1.77 13.08 12.68
C HIS A 289 -1.54 12.65 11.23
N TYR A 290 -1.79 13.55 10.27
CA TYR A 290 -1.51 13.27 8.88
C TYR A 290 0.00 13.07 8.61
N ALA A 291 0.86 13.89 9.22
CA ALA A 291 2.31 13.76 9.08
C ALA A 291 2.85 12.41 9.57
N LYS A 292 2.19 11.76 10.51
CA LYS A 292 2.53 10.39 10.94
C LYS A 292 2.39 9.36 9.82
N ARG A 293 1.55 9.64 8.80
CA ARG A 293 1.46 8.83 7.58
C ARG A 293 2.80 8.81 6.85
N PHE A 294 3.51 9.94 6.77
CA PHE A 294 4.80 10.07 6.08
C PHE A 294 5.96 9.32 6.75
N GLY A 295 5.90 9.04 8.04
CA GLY A 295 6.89 8.16 8.71
C GLY A 295 6.94 6.76 8.07
N ILE A 296 5.99 6.47 7.19
CA ILE A 296 5.82 5.24 6.43
C ILE A 296 6.47 5.35 5.04
N GLU A 297 6.69 6.56 4.49
CA GLU A 297 7.35 6.75 3.18
C GLU A 297 8.79 6.20 3.16
N ALA A 298 9.47 6.18 4.30
CA ALA A 298 10.77 5.50 4.41
C ALA A 298 10.66 3.98 4.17
N SER A 299 9.48 3.37 4.42
CA SER A 299 9.22 1.96 4.11
C SER A 299 8.86 1.73 2.64
N TYR A 300 8.38 2.76 1.92
CA TYR A 300 8.14 2.66 0.47
C TYR A 300 9.44 2.48 -0.32
N ARG A 301 10.50 3.18 0.07
CA ARG A 301 11.81 2.99 -0.58
C ARG A 301 12.34 1.57 -0.42
N LEU A 302 12.03 0.91 0.70
CA LEU A 302 12.33 -0.50 0.91
C LEU A 302 11.42 -1.41 0.07
N SER A 303 10.15 -1.03 -0.14
CA SER A 303 9.23 -1.80 -0.99
C SER A 303 9.54 -1.66 -2.49
N GLU A 304 10.04 -0.51 -2.92
CA GLU A 304 10.53 -0.32 -4.29
C GLU A 304 11.77 -1.17 -4.59
N GLN A 305 12.56 -1.50 -3.57
CA GLN A 305 13.76 -2.36 -3.71
C GLN A 305 13.41 -3.85 -3.83
N SER A 306 12.25 -4.28 -3.32
CA SER A 306 11.79 -5.68 -3.36
C SER A 306 10.86 -5.98 -4.54
N VAL A 307 10.79 -5.12 -5.55
CA VAL A 307 9.96 -5.34 -6.73
C VAL A 307 10.81 -5.87 -7.87
N VAL A 308 10.40 -7.00 -8.42
CA VAL A 308 11.04 -7.61 -9.59
C VAL A 308 11.25 -6.58 -10.70
N THR A 309 12.47 -6.51 -11.20
CA THR A 309 12.77 -5.75 -12.41
C THR A 309 12.23 -6.53 -13.60
N THR A 310 11.22 -5.98 -14.28
CA THR A 310 10.54 -6.69 -15.35
C THR A 310 10.12 -5.76 -16.48
N THR A 311 10.22 -6.27 -17.70
CA THR A 311 9.69 -5.65 -18.92
C THR A 311 8.37 -6.30 -19.35
N THR A 312 7.85 -7.30 -18.62
CA THR A 312 6.61 -7.98 -19.00
C THR A 312 5.44 -6.98 -19.13
N GLN A 313 4.67 -7.12 -20.19
CA GLN A 313 3.42 -6.38 -20.39
C GLN A 313 2.23 -7.08 -19.72
N ASN A 314 2.38 -8.37 -19.35
CA ASN A 314 1.31 -9.16 -18.75
C ASN A 314 0.90 -8.60 -17.38
N PRO A 315 -0.34 -8.11 -17.21
CA PRO A 315 -0.79 -7.46 -15.98
C PRO A 315 -0.92 -8.43 -14.81
N VAL A 316 -1.17 -9.71 -15.06
CA VAL A 316 -1.28 -10.75 -14.03
C VAL A 316 0.07 -10.98 -13.38
N VAL A 317 1.12 -11.17 -14.19
CA VAL A 317 2.49 -11.37 -13.70
C VAL A 317 2.98 -10.13 -12.93
N ARG A 318 2.66 -8.94 -13.41
CA ARG A 318 3.01 -7.69 -12.70
C ARG A 318 2.33 -7.59 -11.34
N LEU A 319 1.03 -7.93 -11.28
CA LEU A 319 0.30 -7.94 -10.01
C LEU A 319 0.87 -8.98 -9.05
N LEU A 320 1.19 -10.18 -9.56
CA LEU A 320 1.81 -11.25 -8.77
C LEU A 320 3.13 -10.78 -8.13
N TYR A 321 4.02 -10.11 -8.89
CA TYR A 321 5.24 -9.53 -8.34
C TYR A 321 4.97 -8.51 -7.24
N VAL A 322 3.94 -7.68 -7.40
CA VAL A 322 3.55 -6.70 -6.37
C VAL A 322 3.05 -7.43 -5.11
N VAL A 323 2.17 -8.42 -5.26
CA VAL A 323 1.63 -9.22 -4.14
C VAL A 323 2.76 -9.90 -3.38
N VAL A 324 3.65 -10.61 -4.07
CA VAL A 324 4.77 -11.33 -3.42
C VAL A 324 5.72 -10.35 -2.71
N SER A 325 6.00 -9.20 -3.33
CA SER A 325 6.82 -8.16 -2.67
C SER A 325 6.17 -7.61 -1.39
N LEU A 326 4.85 -7.46 -1.38
CA LEU A 326 4.10 -7.02 -0.19
C LEU A 326 4.05 -8.12 0.89
N LEU A 327 3.92 -9.39 0.48
CA LEU A 327 4.00 -10.56 1.36
C LEU A 327 5.37 -10.65 2.02
N LEU A 328 6.46 -10.56 1.25
CA LEU A 328 7.83 -10.52 1.77
C LEU A 328 7.98 -9.47 2.88
N GLN A 329 7.44 -8.27 2.65
CA GLN A 329 7.50 -7.19 3.65
C GLN A 329 6.68 -7.48 4.90
N ASN A 330 5.48 -8.05 4.75
CA ASN A 330 4.64 -8.42 5.89
C ASN A 330 5.30 -9.53 6.71
N VAL A 331 5.77 -10.60 6.06
CA VAL A 331 6.43 -11.73 6.71
C VAL A 331 7.72 -11.29 7.39
N TRP A 332 8.56 -10.50 6.71
CA TRP A 332 9.76 -9.94 7.34
C TRP A 332 9.44 -9.16 8.63
N ARG A 333 8.40 -8.33 8.61
CA ARG A 333 7.98 -7.56 9.79
C ARG A 333 7.41 -8.44 10.89
N TYR A 334 6.66 -9.47 10.51
CA TYR A 334 6.10 -10.47 11.43
C TYR A 334 7.22 -11.26 12.11
N LEU A 335 8.12 -11.87 11.35
CA LEU A 335 9.23 -12.64 11.88
C LEU A 335 10.18 -11.79 12.72
N HIS A 336 10.51 -10.60 12.22
CA HIS A 336 11.31 -9.67 12.98
C HIS A 336 10.67 -9.28 14.32
N TRP A 337 9.35 -9.12 14.34
CA TRP A 337 8.58 -8.84 15.56
C TRP A 337 8.62 -10.04 16.52
N GLU A 338 8.38 -11.24 16.00
CA GLU A 338 8.22 -12.44 16.80
C GLU A 338 9.56 -12.95 17.36
N TYR A 339 10.64 -12.87 16.58
CA TYR A 339 11.91 -13.52 16.90
C TYR A 339 13.08 -12.59 17.21
N VAL A 340 13.09 -11.36 16.69
CA VAL A 340 14.27 -10.45 16.80
C VAL A 340 14.01 -9.23 17.67
N ALA A 341 12.77 -8.79 17.80
CA ALA A 341 12.46 -7.55 18.49
C ALA A 341 12.60 -7.68 20.02
N THR A 342 13.73 -7.23 20.54
CA THR A 342 13.83 -6.87 21.97
C THR A 342 13.09 -5.54 22.18
N PRO A 343 12.13 -5.46 23.14
CA PRO A 343 11.44 -4.21 23.43
C PRO A 343 12.44 -3.15 23.94
N ARG A 344 12.85 -2.22 23.10
CA ARG A 344 13.61 -1.04 23.52
C ARG A 344 12.68 0.16 23.68
N ARG A 345 12.83 0.91 24.76
CA ARG A 345 12.18 2.23 24.91
C ARG A 345 12.61 3.11 23.73
N GLY A 346 11.65 3.47 22.85
CA GLY A 346 11.89 4.35 21.71
C GLY A 346 11.75 3.74 20.32
N GLY A 347 11.51 2.44 20.17
CA GLY A 347 11.06 1.81 18.91
C GLY A 347 12.03 1.86 17.71
N ARG A 348 13.32 2.13 17.92
CA ARG A 348 14.33 2.03 16.86
C ARG A 348 14.88 0.60 16.80
N ILE A 349 14.60 -0.06 15.68
CA ILE A 349 15.16 -1.38 15.35
C ILE A 349 16.47 -1.14 14.60
N SER A 350 17.53 -1.86 14.96
CA SER A 350 18.81 -1.73 14.28
C SER A 350 18.71 -2.21 12.83
N ARG A 351 19.33 -1.49 11.91
CA ARG A 351 19.42 -1.78 10.47
C ARG A 351 20.36 -2.96 10.12
N ALA A 352 20.81 -3.74 11.08
CA ALA A 352 21.91 -4.69 10.91
C ALA A 352 21.54 -6.04 10.27
N ALA A 353 20.44 -6.11 9.51
CA ALA A 353 20.00 -7.36 8.90
C ALA A 353 19.81 -7.30 7.38
N TRP A 354 20.47 -6.37 6.69
CA TRP A 354 20.55 -6.34 5.24
C TRP A 354 21.99 -5.92 4.88
N SER A 355 22.92 -6.82 4.91
CA SER A 355 24.26 -6.65 4.30
C SER A 355 24.74 -7.99 3.78
#